data_379a2195e2fa5f05b0b2913745f01b06
#
_entry.id   379a2195e2fa5f05b0b2913745f01b06
#
_cell.length_a   1.000
_cell.length_b   1.000
_cell.length_c   1.000
_cell.angle_alpha   90.00
_cell.angle_beta   90.00
_cell.angle_gamma   90.00
#
_symmetry.space_group_name_H-M   'P 1'
#
loop_
_entity.id
_entity.type
_entity.pdbx_description
1 polymer ?
#
loop_
_entity_poly.entity_id
_entity_poly.type
_entity_poly.pdbx_seq_one_letter_code
_entity_poly.pdbx_strand_id
1 'polypeptide(L)'
;MRVISQTVRVNDPADPDEVKLTRDDVWAGLLRKAENAVPFVAAMDECTVLERTANGLVREVVFHGERVREEIVFHPKTRVSFFRDDEAARWVIHNDIDEDEQGLTLTFRGELDLGGGEAETAAADRMHAGYLLALRTTLKLSREAVRNS
;
A
#
# COMPACT_ATOMS: atom_id res chain seq x y z
N MET A 1 -4.15 4.72 19.82
CA MET A 1 -3.78 4.09 18.54
C MET A 1 -5.03 3.51 17.88
N ARG A 2 -5.12 3.67 16.59
CA ARG A 2 -6.27 3.20 15.81
C ARG A 2 -5.79 2.26 14.71
N VAL A 3 -6.50 1.13 14.56
CA VAL A 3 -6.20 0.15 13.51
C VAL A 3 -7.30 0.21 12.45
N ILE A 4 -6.90 0.31 11.18
CA ILE A 4 -7.80 0.23 10.04
C ILE A 4 -7.28 -0.82 9.06
N SER A 5 -8.18 -1.51 8.36
CA SER A 5 -7.77 -2.45 7.34
C SER A 5 -8.84 -2.64 6.28
N GLN A 6 -8.40 -3.00 5.08
CA GLN A 6 -9.25 -3.41 3.97
C GLN A 6 -8.56 -4.56 3.26
N THR A 7 -9.35 -5.54 2.83
CA THR A 7 -8.88 -6.71 2.11
C THR A 7 -9.68 -6.90 0.83
N VAL A 8 -9.01 -7.23 -0.26
CA VAL A 8 -9.66 -7.60 -1.51
C VAL A 8 -9.14 -8.95 -2.00
N ARG A 9 -10.00 -9.66 -2.74
CA ARG A 9 -9.59 -10.85 -3.47
C ARG A 9 -8.74 -10.41 -4.66
N VAL A 10 -7.57 -11.04 -4.85
CA VAL A 10 -6.67 -10.67 -5.96
C VAL A 10 -7.27 -11.05 -7.31
N ASN A 11 -7.78 -12.28 -7.42
CA ASN A 11 -8.36 -12.79 -8.66
C ASN A 11 -9.83 -13.12 -8.45
N ASP A 12 -10.66 -12.81 -9.45
CA ASP A 12 -12.07 -13.17 -9.46
C ASP A 12 -12.24 -14.46 -10.26
N PRO A 13 -12.56 -15.61 -9.63
CA PRO A 13 -12.73 -16.86 -10.35
C PRO A 13 -13.94 -16.87 -11.28
N ALA A 14 -14.88 -15.94 -11.08
CA ALA A 14 -16.08 -15.82 -11.92
C ALA A 14 -15.83 -15.00 -13.18
N ASP A 15 -14.69 -14.33 -13.31
CA ASP A 15 -14.34 -13.52 -14.49
C ASP A 15 -13.28 -14.22 -15.33
N PRO A 16 -13.67 -14.89 -16.43
CA PRO A 16 -12.72 -15.62 -17.27
C PRO A 16 -11.83 -14.69 -18.12
N ASP A 17 -12.22 -13.43 -18.27
CA ASP A 17 -11.47 -12.45 -19.06
C ASP A 17 -10.42 -11.70 -18.26
N GLU A 18 -10.47 -11.82 -16.93
CA GLU A 18 -9.52 -11.15 -16.06
C GLU A 18 -8.13 -11.81 -16.16
N VAL A 19 -7.09 -10.98 -16.31
CA VAL A 19 -5.70 -11.44 -16.20
C VAL A 19 -5.48 -11.95 -14.79
N LYS A 20 -5.14 -13.22 -14.64
CA LYS A 20 -4.88 -13.80 -13.32
C LYS A 20 -3.47 -13.43 -12.86
N LEU A 21 -3.37 -12.99 -11.61
CA LEU A 21 -2.11 -12.60 -10.98
C LEU A 21 -1.60 -13.70 -10.08
N THR A 22 -0.31 -13.97 -10.16
CA THR A 22 0.39 -14.83 -9.20
C THR A 22 0.85 -13.98 -8.02
N ARG A 23 1.33 -14.64 -6.96
CA ARG A 23 1.96 -13.95 -5.84
C ARG A 23 3.14 -13.08 -6.32
N ASP A 24 3.95 -13.60 -7.23
CA ASP A 24 5.09 -12.84 -7.77
C ASP A 24 4.64 -11.60 -8.54
N ASP A 25 3.52 -11.67 -9.27
CA ASP A 25 2.97 -10.52 -9.98
C ASP A 25 2.52 -9.42 -9.00
N VAL A 26 1.84 -9.81 -7.94
CA VAL A 26 1.39 -8.86 -6.90
C VAL A 26 2.60 -8.28 -6.17
N TRP A 27 3.58 -9.11 -5.83
CA TRP A 27 4.82 -8.65 -5.18
C TRP A 27 5.54 -7.61 -6.05
N ALA A 28 5.68 -7.87 -7.34
CA ALA A 28 6.28 -6.93 -8.28
C ALA A 28 5.51 -5.59 -8.29
N GLY A 29 4.18 -5.64 -8.23
CA GLY A 29 3.34 -4.44 -8.12
C GLY A 29 3.60 -3.65 -6.84
N LEU A 30 3.73 -4.34 -5.70
CA LEU A 30 4.04 -3.68 -4.44
C LEU A 30 5.44 -3.07 -4.43
N LEU A 31 6.42 -3.69 -5.08
CA LEU A 31 7.76 -3.12 -5.22
C LEU A 31 7.73 -1.84 -6.06
N ARG A 32 6.99 -1.82 -7.16
CA ARG A 32 6.81 -0.60 -7.97
C ARG A 32 6.15 0.51 -7.17
N LYS A 33 5.13 0.17 -6.36
CA LYS A 33 4.45 1.13 -5.48
C LYS A 33 5.42 1.70 -4.44
N ALA A 34 6.30 0.89 -3.88
CA ALA A 34 7.32 1.36 -2.93
C ALA A 34 8.30 2.33 -3.58
N GLU A 35 8.71 2.06 -4.82
CA GLU A 35 9.63 2.91 -5.58
C GLU A 35 8.99 4.23 -6.00
N ASN A 36 7.73 4.21 -6.41
CA ASN A 36 6.98 5.40 -6.81
C ASN A 36 5.48 5.17 -6.62
N ALA A 37 4.96 5.68 -5.53
CA ALA A 37 3.55 5.49 -5.18
C ALA A 37 2.60 6.44 -5.92
N VAL A 38 3.08 7.43 -6.65
CA VAL A 38 2.23 8.42 -7.31
C VAL A 38 1.15 7.79 -8.19
N PRO A 39 1.44 6.79 -9.04
CA PRO A 39 0.39 6.15 -9.84
C PRO A 39 -0.60 5.31 -9.03
N PHE A 40 -0.24 4.93 -7.79
CA PHE A 40 -1.00 3.99 -6.96
C PHE A 40 -1.87 4.67 -5.91
N VAL A 41 -1.51 5.88 -5.50
CA VAL A 41 -2.16 6.59 -4.40
C VAL A 41 -2.59 7.97 -4.88
N ALA A 42 -3.91 8.18 -4.97
CA ALA A 42 -4.48 9.40 -5.57
C ALA A 42 -4.04 10.68 -4.87
N ALA A 43 -3.85 10.65 -3.55
CA ALA A 43 -3.50 11.85 -2.78
C ALA A 43 -2.00 12.15 -2.78
N MET A 44 -1.19 11.35 -3.47
CA MET A 44 0.27 11.51 -3.48
C MET A 44 0.70 12.24 -4.75
N ASP A 45 1.39 13.37 -4.57
CA ASP A 45 1.82 14.23 -5.67
C ASP A 45 3.26 13.97 -6.08
N GLU A 46 4.12 13.60 -5.12
CA GLU A 46 5.54 13.34 -5.36
C GLU A 46 6.01 12.15 -4.54
N CYS A 47 6.97 11.39 -5.07
CA CYS A 47 7.59 10.27 -4.39
C CYS A 47 9.03 10.14 -4.85
N THR A 48 9.99 10.29 -3.93
CA THR A 48 11.42 10.27 -4.24
C THR A 48 12.13 9.29 -3.31
N VAL A 49 12.85 8.33 -3.87
CA VAL A 49 13.70 7.43 -3.09
C VAL A 49 14.96 8.18 -2.68
N LEU A 50 15.19 8.29 -1.37
CA LEU A 50 16.36 8.98 -0.81
C LEU A 50 17.53 8.05 -0.57
N GLU A 51 17.24 6.82 -0.16
CA GLU A 51 18.25 5.84 0.22
C GLU A 51 17.70 4.44 0.04
N ARG A 52 18.58 3.51 -0.35
CA ARG A 52 18.25 2.09 -0.42
C ARG A 52 18.99 1.37 0.69
N THR A 53 18.28 0.50 1.41
CA THR A 53 18.83 -0.29 2.51
C THR A 53 18.87 -1.76 2.11
N ALA A 54 19.45 -2.61 2.97
CA ALA A 54 19.55 -4.04 2.69
C ALA A 54 18.16 -4.70 2.51
N ASN A 55 17.14 -4.24 3.26
CA ASN A 55 15.81 -4.84 3.28
C ASN A 55 14.70 -3.88 2.88
N GLY A 56 15.03 -2.75 2.24
CA GLY A 56 14.01 -1.78 1.90
C GLY A 56 14.58 -0.49 1.33
N LEU A 57 13.92 0.62 1.67
CA LEU A 57 14.35 1.93 1.23
C LEU A 57 13.80 3.02 2.15
N VAL A 58 14.34 4.22 2.00
CA VAL A 58 13.82 5.44 2.62
C VAL A 58 13.36 6.34 1.50
N ARG A 59 12.15 6.88 1.61
CA ARG A 59 11.60 7.77 0.59
C ARG A 59 10.99 9.02 1.20
N GLU A 60 10.86 10.04 0.39
CA GLU A 60 10.13 11.24 0.73
C GLU A 60 8.94 11.37 -0.23
N VAL A 61 7.77 11.57 0.32
CA VAL A 61 6.54 11.71 -0.45
C VAL A 61 5.88 13.05 -0.13
N VAL A 62 5.10 13.57 -1.08
CA VAL A 62 4.18 14.67 -0.83
C VAL A 62 2.77 14.09 -0.88
N PHE A 63 2.11 14.09 0.27
CA PHE A 63 0.82 13.45 0.50
C PHE A 63 -0.14 14.47 1.06
N HIS A 64 -1.24 14.75 0.36
CA HIS A 64 -2.17 15.82 0.70
C HIS A 64 -1.46 17.17 0.90
N GLY A 65 -0.46 17.45 0.08
CA GLY A 65 0.33 18.69 0.17
C GLY A 65 1.36 18.71 1.29
N GLU A 66 1.45 17.65 2.09
CA GLU A 66 2.39 17.53 3.20
C GLU A 66 3.59 16.65 2.81
N ARG A 67 4.79 17.14 3.09
CA ARG A 67 6.02 16.38 2.83
C ARG A 67 6.29 15.42 3.97
N VAL A 68 6.39 14.14 3.65
CA VAL A 68 6.50 13.05 4.63
C VAL A 68 7.68 12.16 4.26
N ARG A 69 8.48 11.80 5.27
CA ARG A 69 9.54 10.82 5.13
C ARG A 69 9.03 9.46 5.62
N GLU A 70 9.25 8.44 4.81
CA GLU A 70 8.85 7.06 5.15
C GLU A 70 10.03 6.11 5.04
N GLU A 71 10.12 5.19 5.99
CA GLU A 71 11.02 4.04 5.91
C GLU A 71 10.20 2.85 5.45
N ILE A 72 10.71 2.13 4.47
CA ILE A 72 10.00 0.99 3.90
C ILE A 72 10.82 -0.27 4.11
N VAL A 73 10.18 -1.31 4.62
CA VAL A 73 10.80 -2.61 4.87
C VAL A 73 10.10 -3.66 4.02
N PHE A 74 10.88 -4.46 3.30
CA PHE A 74 10.39 -5.55 2.47
C PHE A 74 10.52 -6.88 3.22
N HIS A 75 9.41 -7.61 3.27
CA HIS A 75 9.37 -9.02 3.66
C HIS A 75 9.02 -9.79 2.38
N PRO A 76 10.02 -10.35 1.67
CA PRO A 76 9.82 -10.83 0.30
C PRO A 76 8.58 -11.70 0.10
N LYS A 77 7.77 -11.29 -0.87
CA LYS A 77 6.56 -11.98 -1.34
C LYS A 77 5.43 -12.08 -0.32
N THR A 78 5.55 -11.45 0.85
CA THR A 78 4.52 -11.50 1.89
C THR A 78 4.05 -10.13 2.35
N ARG A 79 4.96 -9.17 2.54
CA ARG A 79 4.61 -7.88 3.14
C ARG A 79 5.55 -6.76 2.73
N VAL A 80 4.98 -5.59 2.49
CA VAL A 80 5.72 -4.32 2.46
C VAL A 80 5.19 -3.46 3.60
N SER A 81 6.07 -2.96 4.46
CA SER A 81 5.70 -2.11 5.60
C SER A 81 6.24 -0.69 5.40
N PHE A 82 5.39 0.29 5.71
CA PHE A 82 5.67 1.71 5.56
C PHE A 82 5.60 2.36 6.93
N PHE A 83 6.71 2.94 7.39
CA PHE A 83 6.81 3.56 8.71
C PHE A 83 6.94 5.07 8.58
N ARG A 84 6.09 5.79 9.30
CA ARG A 84 6.22 7.23 9.52
C ARG A 84 6.28 7.49 11.01
N ASP A 85 7.23 8.32 11.45
CA ASP A 85 7.34 8.75 12.84
C ASP A 85 7.93 10.16 12.87
N ASP A 86 7.06 11.17 12.96
CA ASP A 86 7.44 12.56 13.06
C ASP A 86 6.51 13.30 14.05
N GLU A 87 6.71 14.61 14.19
CA GLU A 87 5.93 15.40 15.14
C GLU A 87 4.43 15.44 14.82
N ALA A 88 4.08 15.33 13.54
CA ALA A 88 2.68 15.43 13.10
C ALA A 88 1.93 14.12 13.23
N ALA A 89 2.59 12.98 13.01
CA ALA A 89 1.92 11.69 12.98
C ALA A 89 2.89 10.54 13.15
N ARG A 90 2.35 9.42 13.63
CA ARG A 90 3.05 8.14 13.68
C ARG A 90 2.14 7.08 13.08
N TRP A 91 2.66 6.32 12.13
CA TRP A 91 1.93 5.17 11.62
C TRP A 91 2.84 4.06 11.12
N VAL A 92 2.26 2.87 11.07
CA VAL A 92 2.80 1.72 10.34
C VAL A 92 1.69 1.25 9.41
N ILE A 93 1.97 1.17 8.12
CA ILE A 93 1.04 0.65 7.14
C ILE A 93 1.65 -0.60 6.54
N HIS A 94 0.91 -1.72 6.59
CA HIS A 94 1.34 -2.98 5.99
C HIS A 94 0.53 -3.26 4.73
N ASN A 95 1.21 -3.67 3.67
CA ASN A 95 0.58 -4.22 2.48
C ASN A 95 0.90 -5.72 2.49
N ASP A 96 -0.09 -6.54 2.76
CA ASP A 96 0.06 -7.98 2.98
C ASP A 96 -0.52 -8.80 1.84
N ILE A 97 0.27 -9.76 1.35
CA ILE A 97 -0.19 -10.77 0.40
C ILE A 97 -0.43 -12.04 1.19
N ASP A 98 -1.68 -12.49 1.26
CA ASP A 98 -2.06 -13.71 1.93
C ASP A 98 -2.76 -14.64 0.94
N GLU A 99 -2.97 -15.86 1.37
CA GLU A 99 -3.65 -16.87 0.57
C GLU A 99 -4.52 -17.73 1.46
N ASP A 100 -5.76 -17.96 1.02
CA ASP A 100 -6.68 -18.88 1.67
C ASP A 100 -7.12 -19.97 0.67
N GLU A 101 -8.13 -20.77 1.04
CA GLU A 101 -8.63 -21.84 0.18
C GLU A 101 -9.17 -21.36 -1.16
N GLN A 102 -9.57 -20.10 -1.24
CA GLN A 102 -10.13 -19.49 -2.44
C GLN A 102 -9.10 -18.69 -3.26
N GLY A 103 -7.85 -18.64 -2.81
CA GLY A 103 -6.75 -18.00 -3.52
C GLY A 103 -6.16 -16.80 -2.80
N LEU A 104 -5.45 -15.97 -3.56
CA LEU A 104 -4.71 -14.83 -3.04
C LEU A 104 -5.63 -13.68 -2.58
N THR A 105 -5.23 -13.05 -1.48
CA THR A 105 -5.81 -11.80 -1.00
C THR A 105 -4.72 -10.75 -0.85
N LEU A 106 -5.12 -9.47 -0.98
CA LEU A 106 -4.26 -8.33 -0.69
C LEU A 106 -4.94 -7.48 0.37
N THR A 107 -4.22 -7.19 1.46
CA THR A 107 -4.73 -6.41 2.58
C THR A 107 -3.83 -5.20 2.81
N PHE A 108 -4.44 -4.03 2.94
CA PHE A 108 -3.77 -2.85 3.46
C PHE A 108 -4.25 -2.64 4.89
N ARG A 109 -3.31 -2.59 5.83
CA ARG A 109 -3.59 -2.46 7.26
C ARG A 109 -2.74 -1.35 7.85
N GLY A 110 -3.39 -0.39 8.51
CA GLY A 110 -2.71 0.73 9.16
C GLY A 110 -2.89 0.71 10.67
N GLU A 111 -1.80 0.99 11.38
CA GLU A 111 -1.80 1.27 12.81
C GLU A 111 -1.41 2.74 12.96
N LEU A 112 -2.38 3.56 13.43
CA LEU A 112 -2.28 5.01 13.34
C LEU A 112 -2.27 5.65 14.73
N ASP A 113 -1.34 6.59 14.96
CA ASP A 113 -1.33 7.47 16.11
C ASP A 113 -1.23 8.91 15.57
N LEU A 114 -2.36 9.59 15.56
CA LEU A 114 -2.52 10.92 14.96
C LEU A 114 -2.95 11.96 16.00
N GLY A 115 -2.65 11.70 17.28
CA GLY A 115 -2.95 12.63 18.37
C GLY A 115 -4.28 12.40 19.07
N GLY A 116 -5.04 11.40 18.69
CA GLY A 116 -6.34 11.05 19.32
C GLY A 116 -7.47 12.01 18.95
N GLY A 117 -8.63 11.79 19.54
CA GLY A 117 -9.81 12.63 19.38
C GLY A 117 -10.50 12.56 18.03
N GLU A 118 -11.35 13.55 17.77
CA GLU A 118 -12.14 13.61 16.53
C GLU A 118 -11.28 13.78 15.28
N ALA A 119 -10.17 14.51 15.38
CA ALA A 119 -9.26 14.71 14.25
C ALA A 119 -8.63 13.40 13.82
N GLU A 120 -8.23 12.54 14.77
CA GLU A 120 -7.71 11.21 14.46
C GLU A 120 -8.78 10.32 13.84
N THR A 121 -10.01 10.35 14.36
CA THR A 121 -11.13 9.58 13.81
C THR A 121 -11.39 9.99 12.36
N ALA A 122 -11.45 11.29 12.08
CA ALA A 122 -11.69 11.80 10.72
C ALA A 122 -10.56 11.42 9.77
N ALA A 123 -9.30 11.53 10.21
CA ALA A 123 -8.15 11.14 9.40
C ALA A 123 -8.12 9.64 9.12
N ALA A 124 -8.41 8.81 10.13
CA ALA A 124 -8.49 7.36 9.98
C ALA A 124 -9.60 6.96 9.00
N ASP A 125 -10.77 7.60 9.07
CA ASP A 125 -11.88 7.33 8.16
C ASP A 125 -11.51 7.67 6.72
N ARG A 126 -10.82 8.80 6.50
CA ARG A 126 -10.33 9.17 5.15
C ARG A 126 -9.32 8.17 4.62
N MET A 127 -8.37 7.74 5.45
CA MET A 127 -7.37 6.75 5.05
C MET A 127 -8.02 5.40 4.73
N HIS A 128 -8.96 4.97 5.57
CA HIS A 128 -9.69 3.73 5.35
C HIS A 128 -10.46 3.74 4.04
N ALA A 129 -11.15 4.84 3.75
CA ALA A 129 -11.86 5.01 2.48
C ALA A 129 -10.89 4.96 1.28
N GLY A 130 -9.70 5.54 1.41
CA GLY A 130 -8.68 5.51 0.37
C GLY A 130 -8.05 4.15 0.14
N TYR A 131 -8.06 3.27 1.13
CA TYR A 131 -7.44 1.94 1.02
C TYR A 131 -8.08 1.08 -0.06
N LEU A 132 -9.41 1.10 -0.18
CA LEU A 132 -10.08 0.28 -1.20
C LEU A 132 -9.69 0.71 -2.61
N LEU A 133 -9.64 2.03 -2.85
CA LEU A 133 -9.21 2.56 -4.14
C LEU A 133 -7.74 2.19 -4.41
N ALA A 134 -6.87 2.34 -3.42
CA ALA A 134 -5.45 2.01 -3.56
C ALA A 134 -5.23 0.51 -3.83
N LEU A 135 -5.99 -0.36 -3.15
CA LEU A 135 -5.96 -1.80 -3.39
C LEU A 135 -6.34 -2.14 -4.83
N ARG A 136 -7.46 -1.59 -5.31
CA ARG A 136 -7.94 -1.83 -6.67
C ARG A 136 -6.97 -1.28 -7.71
N THR A 137 -6.41 -0.10 -7.46
CA THR A 137 -5.43 0.50 -8.37
C THR A 137 -4.15 -0.34 -8.43
N THR A 138 -3.68 -0.85 -7.29
CA THR A 138 -2.51 -1.73 -7.24
C THR A 138 -2.70 -2.97 -8.10
N LEU A 139 -3.86 -3.63 -7.97
CA LEU A 139 -4.17 -4.82 -8.77
C LEU A 139 -4.34 -4.49 -10.26
N LYS A 140 -5.00 -3.38 -10.57
CA LYS A 140 -5.16 -2.91 -11.95
C LYS A 140 -3.80 -2.69 -12.63
N LEU A 141 -2.91 -1.96 -11.98
CA LEU A 141 -1.57 -1.67 -12.52
C LEU A 141 -0.72 -2.93 -12.61
N SER A 142 -0.89 -3.87 -11.67
CA SER A 142 -0.22 -5.17 -11.72
C SER A 142 -0.67 -5.99 -12.94
N ARG A 143 -1.97 -5.97 -13.27
CA ARG A 143 -2.49 -6.63 -14.47
C ARG A 143 -1.98 -5.99 -15.75
N GLU A 144 -1.93 -4.67 -15.80
CA GLU A 144 -1.37 -3.95 -16.95
C GLU A 144 0.10 -4.32 -17.17
N ALA A 145 0.88 -4.44 -16.10
CA ALA A 145 2.28 -4.83 -16.18
C ALA A 145 2.44 -6.26 -16.75
N VAL A 146 1.58 -7.19 -16.33
CA VAL A 146 1.59 -8.57 -16.86
C VAL A 146 1.23 -8.59 -18.35
N ARG A 147 0.22 -7.82 -18.77
CA ARG A 147 -0.16 -7.74 -20.19
C ARG A 147 0.96 -7.18 -21.06
N ASN A 148 1.75 -6.27 -20.53
CA ASN A 148 2.79 -5.54 -21.27
C ASN A 148 4.18 -6.21 -21.18
N SER A 149 4.26 -7.35 -20.53
CA SER A 149 5.52 -8.07 -20.36
C SER A 149 5.80 -9.07 -21.49
#